data_a5a99a7dad5880b312a26376e31360ec
#
_entry.id   a5a99a7dad5880b312a26376e31360ec
#
_cell.length_a   1.000
_cell.length_b   1.000
_cell.length_c   1.000
_cell.angle_alpha   90.00
_cell.angle_beta   90.00
_cell.angle_gamma   90.00
#
_symmetry.space_group_name_H-M   'P 1'
#
loop_
_entity.id
_entity.type
_entity.pdbx_description
1 polymer ?
#
loop_
_entity_poly.entity_id
_entity_poly.type
_entity_poly.pdbx_seq_one_letter_code
_entity_poly.pdbx_strand_id
1 'polypeptide(L)'
;MVAVLKKALAEALVSFYPFAGEIVQNRHGEPEILCNNRGVDFTYAYADVELKDVDLYRPHVSVDGKLVPVKMHGVLSVTQLKCGGLFIGCTFDHRAADAHSANMFLTAWAEIAQGNPITLLPSFRRSLFNPRRPPQPHKSLDKIYAPLLSMPPPPSADDHDHLTSRIYYVRSNEIDRIQSQASYNGTRRSKIESFSAFLWKSIAGAGASGDRSKTIKLGIVIDGRTRLSGKTTSLDCYFGNVLSIPYVEASVDELQTTSLKGVADIVHECVAAASTAEHFLALIDWVEMRRPKPAVVKVYCKDENDEAAIVVSSGQRFPVQKLDFGWGGPDFGSYHFPWGGETGYVMPMRSASGNGDWIVYMHLMKRHLDLVETRAPHVFRPFNSDCLNLACKP
;
A
#
# COMPACT_ATOMS: atom_id res chain seq x y z
N MET A 1 -3.00 21.95 -20.88
CA MET A 1 -2.96 20.82 -19.95
C MET A 1 -1.63 20.76 -19.20
N VAL A 2 -0.47 20.40 -19.81
CA VAL A 2 0.84 20.22 -19.12
C VAL A 2 1.28 21.48 -18.35
N ALA A 3 1.09 22.69 -18.90
CA ALA A 3 1.41 23.92 -18.21
C ALA A 3 0.58 24.12 -16.94
N VAL A 4 -0.70 23.75 -16.96
CA VAL A 4 -1.59 23.79 -15.78
C VAL A 4 -1.09 22.82 -14.72
N LEU A 5 -0.79 21.57 -15.09
CA LEU A 5 -0.27 20.56 -14.15
C LEU A 5 1.05 21.00 -13.51
N LYS A 6 2.00 21.53 -14.31
CA LYS A 6 3.29 22.04 -13.78
C LYS A 6 3.10 23.21 -12.83
N LYS A 7 2.24 24.18 -13.18
CA LYS A 7 1.97 25.34 -12.33
C LYS A 7 1.33 24.89 -11.01
N ALA A 8 0.27 24.09 -11.09
CA ALA A 8 -0.42 23.57 -9.91
C ALA A 8 0.51 22.70 -9.03
N LEU A 9 1.40 21.92 -9.65
CA LEU A 9 2.41 21.15 -8.93
C LEU A 9 3.36 22.04 -8.14
N ALA A 10 3.89 23.09 -8.77
CA ALA A 10 4.78 24.04 -8.10
C ALA A 10 4.09 24.71 -6.91
N GLU A 11 2.82 25.07 -7.04
CA GLU A 11 2.01 25.64 -5.95
C GLU A 11 1.74 24.60 -4.84
N ALA A 12 1.42 23.35 -5.18
CA ALA A 12 1.21 22.28 -4.19
C ALA A 12 2.48 22.01 -3.37
N LEU A 13 3.66 22.03 -4.01
CA LEU A 13 4.94 21.79 -3.35
C LEU A 13 5.30 22.90 -2.34
N VAL A 14 4.72 24.09 -2.42
CA VAL A 14 4.88 25.12 -1.37
C VAL A 14 4.29 24.65 -0.05
N SER A 15 3.09 24.07 -0.07
CA SER A 15 2.45 23.53 1.14
C SER A 15 3.02 22.16 1.54
N PHE A 16 3.43 21.34 0.58
CA PHE A 16 4.00 20.02 0.77
C PHE A 16 5.53 20.00 0.56
N TYR A 17 6.21 21.04 1.07
CA TYR A 17 7.65 21.27 0.85
C TYR A 17 8.58 20.07 1.18
N PRO A 18 8.25 19.10 2.07
CA PRO A 18 9.12 17.94 2.24
C PRO A 18 9.26 17.08 0.99
N PHE A 19 8.26 17.07 0.08
CA PHE A 19 8.40 16.39 -1.21
C PHE A 19 9.33 17.13 -2.18
N ALA A 20 9.58 18.41 -1.97
CA ALA A 20 10.56 19.20 -2.73
C ALA A 20 11.96 19.17 -2.10
N GLY A 21 12.16 18.38 -1.05
CA GLY A 21 13.42 18.20 -0.34
C GLY A 21 14.17 16.94 -0.75
N GLU A 22 15.29 16.72 -0.12
CA GLU A 22 16.16 15.54 -0.31
C GLU A 22 16.27 14.75 0.98
N ILE A 23 16.31 13.42 0.90
CA ILE A 23 16.65 12.59 2.04
C ILE A 23 18.15 12.51 2.16
N VAL A 24 18.67 12.98 3.29
CA VAL A 24 20.08 12.98 3.65
C VAL A 24 20.29 12.22 4.95
N GLN A 25 21.53 11.87 5.28
CA GLN A 25 21.88 11.34 6.60
C GLN A 25 22.33 12.48 7.51
N ASN A 26 21.80 12.52 8.73
CA ASN A 26 22.27 13.44 9.75
C ASN A 26 23.60 12.95 10.37
N ARG A 27 24.16 13.74 11.28
CA ARG A 27 25.43 13.41 11.98
C ARG A 27 25.40 12.10 12.79
N HIS A 28 24.24 11.55 13.04
CA HIS A 28 24.03 10.28 13.77
C HIS A 28 23.76 9.10 12.85
N GLY A 29 23.77 9.32 11.51
CA GLY A 29 23.46 8.31 10.50
C GLY A 29 21.98 8.05 10.28
N GLU A 30 21.09 8.87 10.89
CA GLU A 30 19.64 8.74 10.67
C GLU A 30 19.20 9.50 9.42
N PRO A 31 18.18 8.99 8.68
CA PRO A 31 17.64 9.73 7.56
C PRO A 31 16.86 10.96 8.05
N GLU A 32 17.06 12.07 7.40
CA GLU A 32 16.30 13.31 7.59
C GLU A 32 15.96 13.95 6.23
N ILE A 33 14.94 14.79 6.19
CA ILE A 33 14.56 15.52 4.98
C ILE A 33 15.18 16.91 5.04
N LEU A 34 16.13 17.18 4.13
CA LEU A 34 16.68 18.50 3.89
C LEU A 34 15.70 19.28 2.99
N CYS A 35 14.95 20.21 3.58
CA CYS A 35 13.95 21.01 2.89
C CYS A 35 14.63 22.17 2.14
N ASN A 36 15.38 21.87 1.07
CA ASN A 36 16.17 22.81 0.28
C ASN A 36 15.46 23.34 -0.97
N ASN A 37 14.17 23.00 -1.15
CA ASN A 37 13.36 23.37 -2.31
C ASN A 37 13.97 22.93 -3.66
N ARG A 38 14.67 21.80 -3.69
CA ARG A 38 15.20 21.23 -4.93
C ARG A 38 14.10 20.97 -5.96
N GLY A 39 12.88 20.68 -5.50
CA GLY A 39 11.75 20.36 -6.35
C GLY A 39 11.67 18.86 -6.67
N VAL A 40 10.86 18.54 -7.67
CA VAL A 40 10.63 17.18 -8.16
C VAL A 40 10.87 17.12 -9.65
N ASP A 41 11.33 15.98 -10.15
CA ASP A 41 11.44 15.77 -11.59
C ASP A 41 10.03 15.59 -12.18
N PHE A 42 9.73 16.35 -13.24
CA PHE A 42 8.48 16.26 -13.97
C PHE A 42 8.73 15.81 -15.40
N THR A 43 8.22 14.62 -15.73
CA THR A 43 8.34 14.04 -17.07
C THR A 43 7.02 14.13 -17.80
N TYR A 44 7.05 14.60 -19.06
CA TYR A 44 5.91 14.51 -19.96
C TYR A 44 6.28 13.66 -21.16
N ALA A 45 5.42 12.70 -21.49
CA ALA A 45 5.63 11.77 -22.59
C ALA A 45 4.35 11.58 -23.41
N TYR A 46 4.51 11.02 -24.60
CA TYR A 46 3.42 10.55 -25.46
C TYR A 46 3.63 9.05 -25.73
N ALA A 47 2.54 8.28 -25.69
CA ALA A 47 2.53 6.87 -26.04
C ALA A 47 1.50 6.62 -27.15
N ASP A 48 1.96 6.04 -28.28
CA ASP A 48 1.09 5.66 -29.40
C ASP A 48 0.34 4.36 -29.11
N VAL A 49 -0.43 4.38 -28.02
CA VAL A 49 -1.27 3.27 -27.55
C VAL A 49 -2.58 3.83 -27.03
N GLU A 50 -3.69 3.14 -27.25
CA GLU A 50 -4.97 3.47 -26.64
C GLU A 50 -5.14 2.78 -25.29
N LEU A 51 -5.87 3.38 -24.35
CA LEU A 51 -6.07 2.80 -23.01
C LEU A 51 -6.65 1.38 -23.06
N LYS A 52 -7.54 1.10 -24.03
CA LYS A 52 -8.14 -0.23 -24.21
C LYS A 52 -7.13 -1.32 -24.58
N ASP A 53 -5.99 -0.95 -25.16
CA ASP A 53 -4.94 -1.87 -25.62
C ASP A 53 -3.81 -2.05 -24.58
N VAL A 54 -3.87 -1.34 -23.46
CA VAL A 54 -2.90 -1.46 -22.37
C VAL A 54 -3.21 -2.72 -21.54
N ASP A 55 -2.21 -3.58 -21.37
CA ASP A 55 -2.31 -4.74 -20.47
C ASP A 55 -2.23 -4.29 -19.01
N LEU A 56 -3.38 -3.93 -18.43
CA LEU A 56 -3.49 -3.50 -17.04
C LEU A 56 -3.33 -4.66 -16.05
N TYR A 57 -3.58 -5.90 -16.48
CA TYR A 57 -3.42 -7.07 -15.63
C TYR A 57 -1.96 -7.34 -15.27
N ARG A 58 -1.03 -7.11 -16.22
CA ARG A 58 0.41 -7.27 -16.03
C ARG A 58 1.13 -5.92 -16.11
N PRO A 59 1.04 -5.07 -15.07
CA PRO A 59 1.54 -3.70 -15.12
C PRO A 59 3.04 -3.63 -15.44
N HIS A 60 3.85 -4.60 -15.00
CA HIS A 60 5.28 -4.67 -15.30
C HIS A 60 5.58 -4.87 -16.81
N VAL A 61 4.60 -5.32 -17.59
CA VAL A 61 4.76 -5.52 -19.05
C VAL A 61 4.43 -4.25 -19.84
N SER A 62 3.42 -3.48 -19.41
CA SER A 62 2.82 -2.42 -20.23
C SER A 62 2.85 -1.04 -19.57
N VAL A 63 2.90 -0.96 -18.25
CA VAL A 63 2.82 0.30 -17.50
C VAL A 63 4.17 0.70 -16.91
N ASP A 64 4.78 -0.19 -16.13
CA ASP A 64 6.00 0.12 -15.39
C ASP A 64 7.19 0.30 -16.35
N GLY A 65 7.85 1.45 -16.26
CA GLY A 65 8.96 1.83 -17.14
C GLY A 65 8.57 2.21 -18.58
N LYS A 66 7.28 2.12 -18.94
CA LYS A 66 6.76 2.49 -20.27
C LYS A 66 5.82 3.69 -20.21
N LEU A 67 4.81 3.63 -19.36
CA LEU A 67 3.83 4.70 -19.16
C LEU A 67 4.07 5.46 -17.86
N VAL A 68 4.72 4.81 -16.89
CA VAL A 68 5.11 5.40 -15.61
C VAL A 68 6.57 5.04 -15.34
N PRO A 69 7.43 5.98 -14.88
CA PRO A 69 8.83 5.69 -14.54
C PRO A 69 8.95 4.63 -13.46
N VAL A 70 9.96 3.76 -13.59
CA VAL A 70 10.31 2.79 -12.54
C VAL A 70 11.36 3.39 -11.61
N LYS A 71 11.14 3.29 -10.30
CA LYS A 71 12.14 3.47 -9.23
C LYS A 71 12.93 4.80 -9.20
N MET A 72 12.34 5.90 -9.63
CA MET A 72 12.96 7.21 -9.38
C MET A 72 12.18 7.91 -8.27
N HIS A 73 12.81 8.14 -7.12
CA HIS A 73 12.18 8.87 -6.02
C HIS A 73 11.97 10.33 -6.40
N GLY A 74 10.78 10.85 -6.11
CA GLY A 74 10.46 12.26 -6.38
C GLY A 74 10.22 12.57 -7.84
N VAL A 75 9.69 11.62 -8.61
CA VAL A 75 9.31 11.83 -10.02
C VAL A 75 7.80 11.87 -10.16
N LEU A 76 7.33 12.89 -10.86
CA LEU A 76 5.98 12.99 -11.38
C LEU A 76 6.00 12.85 -12.89
N SER A 77 5.17 11.98 -13.42
CA SER A 77 5.08 11.76 -14.86
C SER A 77 3.66 11.90 -15.35
N VAL A 78 3.54 12.44 -16.55
CA VAL A 78 2.28 12.51 -17.30
C VAL A 78 2.54 11.94 -18.67
N THR A 79 1.92 10.81 -18.98
CA THR A 79 2.01 10.18 -20.29
C THR A 79 0.66 10.30 -20.98
N GLN A 80 0.62 11.03 -22.08
CA GLN A 80 -0.56 11.17 -22.92
C GLN A 80 -0.67 9.96 -23.84
N LEU A 81 -1.85 9.34 -23.88
CA LEU A 81 -2.16 8.23 -24.77
C LEU A 81 -2.72 8.72 -26.10
N LYS A 82 -2.69 7.89 -27.14
CA LYS A 82 -3.28 8.13 -28.47
C LYS A 82 -4.76 8.50 -28.41
N CYS A 83 -5.53 7.89 -27.53
CA CYS A 83 -6.95 8.19 -27.33
C CYS A 83 -7.22 9.50 -26.56
N GLY A 84 -6.17 10.27 -26.20
CA GLY A 84 -6.29 11.48 -25.39
C GLY A 84 -6.30 11.25 -23.87
N GLY A 85 -6.41 10.02 -23.42
CA GLY A 85 -6.29 9.66 -22.01
C GLY A 85 -4.91 9.96 -21.42
N LEU A 86 -4.81 10.04 -20.10
CA LEU A 86 -3.58 10.32 -19.39
C LEU A 86 -3.25 9.25 -18.37
N PHE A 87 -1.98 8.84 -18.32
CA PHE A 87 -1.40 8.20 -17.16
C PHE A 87 -0.66 9.24 -16.33
N ILE A 88 -1.03 9.39 -15.06
CA ILE A 88 -0.33 10.25 -14.11
C ILE A 88 0.37 9.33 -13.11
N GLY A 89 1.69 9.33 -13.14
CA GLY A 89 2.53 8.57 -12.22
C GLY A 89 3.17 9.47 -11.17
N CYS A 90 3.15 9.04 -9.92
CA CYS A 90 3.81 9.71 -8.81
C CYS A 90 4.66 8.71 -8.05
N THR A 91 5.97 8.96 -7.95
CA THR A 91 6.88 8.17 -7.15
C THR A 91 7.43 9.00 -6.00
N PHE A 92 7.52 8.42 -4.81
CA PHE A 92 8.08 9.10 -3.64
C PHE A 92 8.81 8.10 -2.74
N ASP A 93 9.73 8.61 -1.93
CA ASP A 93 10.40 7.80 -0.93
C ASP A 93 9.47 7.58 0.27
N HIS A 94 9.19 6.30 0.57
CA HIS A 94 8.27 5.95 1.64
C HIS A 94 8.75 6.37 3.04
N ARG A 95 10.05 6.70 3.21
CA ARG A 95 10.57 7.30 4.45
C ARG A 95 10.00 8.69 4.70
N ALA A 96 9.65 9.42 3.64
CA ALA A 96 9.08 10.77 3.74
C ALA A 96 7.59 10.77 4.07
N ALA A 97 6.83 9.83 3.50
CA ALA A 97 5.37 9.84 3.57
C ALA A 97 4.79 8.43 3.42
N ASP A 98 3.66 8.19 4.08
CA ASP A 98 2.79 7.05 3.80
C ASP A 98 1.76 7.38 2.71
N ALA A 99 0.95 6.38 2.33
CA ALA A 99 -0.06 6.54 1.30
C ALA A 99 -1.14 7.58 1.67
N HIS A 100 -1.46 7.76 2.96
CA HIS A 100 -2.38 8.82 3.40
C HIS A 100 -1.82 10.21 3.05
N SER A 101 -0.56 10.46 3.39
CA SER A 101 0.14 11.72 3.10
C SER A 101 0.31 11.95 1.59
N ALA A 102 0.60 10.88 0.82
CA ALA A 102 0.69 10.96 -0.63
C ALA A 102 -0.67 11.29 -1.26
N ASN A 103 -1.76 10.69 -0.79
CA ASN A 103 -3.11 11.03 -1.27
C ASN A 103 -3.52 12.46 -0.93
N MET A 104 -3.14 12.96 0.23
CA MET A 104 -3.36 14.36 0.61
C MET A 104 -2.67 15.31 -0.37
N PHE A 105 -1.42 15.02 -0.73
CA PHE A 105 -0.67 15.79 -1.74
C PHE A 105 -1.33 15.70 -3.13
N LEU A 106 -1.67 14.50 -3.61
CA LEU A 106 -2.29 14.31 -4.92
C LEU A 106 -3.64 15.04 -5.01
N THR A 107 -4.45 15.00 -3.94
CA THR A 107 -5.72 15.72 -3.88
C THR A 107 -5.50 17.23 -3.94
N ALA A 108 -4.56 17.77 -3.17
CA ALA A 108 -4.23 19.20 -3.19
C ALA A 108 -3.72 19.62 -4.57
N TRP A 109 -2.90 18.82 -5.23
CA TRP A 109 -2.44 19.09 -6.59
C TRP A 109 -3.61 19.13 -7.59
N ALA A 110 -4.55 18.21 -7.50
CA ALA A 110 -5.74 18.20 -8.34
C ALA A 110 -6.66 19.41 -8.07
N GLU A 111 -6.87 19.77 -6.80
CA GLU A 111 -7.66 20.96 -6.42
C GLU A 111 -7.05 22.24 -7.00
N ILE A 112 -5.75 22.45 -6.86
CA ILE A 112 -5.05 23.63 -7.42
C ILE A 112 -5.12 23.63 -8.95
N ALA A 113 -5.01 22.48 -9.60
CA ALA A 113 -5.10 22.39 -11.06
C ALA A 113 -6.46 22.87 -11.60
N GLN A 114 -7.52 22.71 -10.80
CA GLN A 114 -8.86 23.24 -11.08
C GLN A 114 -9.07 24.69 -10.65
N GLY A 115 -8.06 25.34 -10.05
CA GLY A 115 -8.18 26.70 -9.50
C GLY A 115 -8.87 26.75 -8.14
N ASN A 116 -9.02 25.61 -7.46
CA ASN A 116 -9.62 25.53 -6.14
C ASN A 116 -8.58 25.70 -5.02
N PRO A 117 -8.95 26.19 -3.84
CA PRO A 117 -8.08 26.21 -2.68
C PRO A 117 -7.85 24.78 -2.17
N ILE A 118 -6.71 24.55 -1.50
CA ILE A 118 -6.40 23.28 -0.84
C ILE A 118 -7.40 23.06 0.32
N THR A 119 -8.15 21.97 0.26
CA THR A 119 -9.14 21.63 1.30
C THR A 119 -8.46 21.17 2.59
N LEU A 120 -7.36 20.39 2.50
CA LEU A 120 -6.66 19.83 3.64
C LEU A 120 -5.16 20.19 3.60
N LEU A 121 -4.76 21.20 4.35
CA LEU A 121 -3.35 21.61 4.48
C LEU A 121 -2.56 20.60 5.33
N PRO A 122 -1.32 20.22 4.94
CA PRO A 122 -0.51 19.29 5.72
C PRO A 122 -0.01 19.92 7.02
N SER A 123 0.03 19.10 8.07
CA SER A 123 0.62 19.44 9.36
C SER A 123 1.91 18.66 9.59
N PHE A 124 2.99 19.36 9.91
CA PHE A 124 4.30 18.78 10.20
C PHE A 124 4.63 18.82 11.70
N ARG A 125 3.62 18.87 12.56
CA ARG A 125 3.79 18.97 14.02
C ARG A 125 4.30 17.67 14.63
N ARG A 126 5.61 17.41 14.53
CA ARG A 126 6.27 16.22 15.07
C ARG A 126 6.07 16.03 16.58
N SER A 127 5.87 17.14 17.30
CA SER A 127 5.62 17.11 18.75
C SER A 127 4.34 16.37 19.17
N LEU A 128 3.44 16.06 18.22
CA LEU A 128 2.27 15.20 18.47
C LEU A 128 2.66 13.75 18.77
N PHE A 129 3.88 13.34 18.40
CA PHE A 129 4.42 11.99 18.56
C PHE A 129 5.64 11.98 19.50
N ASN A 130 5.68 12.87 20.47
CA ASN A 130 6.74 12.85 21.49
C ASN A 130 6.62 11.57 22.33
N PRO A 131 7.75 10.87 22.59
CA PRO A 131 7.76 9.72 23.45
C PRO A 131 7.39 10.09 24.90
N ARG A 132 6.83 9.16 25.63
CA ARG A 132 6.52 9.32 27.06
C ARG A 132 7.82 9.45 27.88
N ARG A 133 7.74 10.05 29.02
CA ARG A 133 8.87 10.22 29.93
C ARG A 133 8.47 9.75 31.34
N PRO A 134 8.99 8.60 31.82
CA PRO A 134 9.89 7.68 31.11
C PRO A 134 9.19 6.93 29.97
N PRO A 135 9.94 6.44 28.94
CA PRO A 135 9.39 5.61 27.88
C PRO A 135 8.79 4.30 28.43
N GLN A 136 7.67 3.88 27.88
CA GLN A 136 6.92 2.69 28.30
C GLN A 136 6.61 1.77 27.10
N PRO A 137 7.64 1.18 26.45
CA PRO A 137 7.41 0.26 25.34
C PRO A 137 6.78 -1.03 25.84
N HIS A 138 5.84 -1.58 25.09
CA HIS A 138 5.25 -2.86 25.41
C HIS A 138 6.09 -4.01 24.83
N LYS A 139 6.34 -5.07 25.60
CA LYS A 139 7.16 -6.23 25.18
C LYS A 139 6.62 -6.94 23.92
N SER A 140 5.32 -6.84 23.64
CA SER A 140 4.74 -7.41 22.41
C SER A 140 5.33 -6.81 21.13
N LEU A 141 5.86 -5.57 21.19
CA LEU A 141 6.50 -4.92 20.04
C LEU A 141 7.79 -5.62 19.61
N ASP A 142 8.52 -6.25 20.55
CA ASP A 142 9.69 -7.06 20.22
C ASP A 142 9.34 -8.35 19.46
N LYS A 143 8.05 -8.73 19.43
CA LYS A 143 7.55 -9.82 18.56
C LYS A 143 7.29 -9.32 17.13
N ILE A 144 6.98 -8.04 16.96
CA ILE A 144 6.63 -7.42 15.66
C ILE A 144 7.86 -6.83 14.98
N TYR A 145 8.74 -6.19 15.76
CA TYR A 145 9.89 -5.42 15.25
C TYR A 145 11.21 -6.01 15.72
N ALA A 146 12.25 -5.86 14.89
CA ALA A 146 13.63 -6.24 15.21
C ALA A 146 14.61 -5.14 14.76
N PRO A 147 15.78 -5.02 15.42
CA PRO A 147 16.85 -4.19 14.88
C PRO A 147 17.28 -4.68 13.49
N LEU A 148 17.50 -3.75 12.57
CA LEU A 148 18.04 -4.07 11.25
C LEU A 148 19.57 -4.14 11.37
N LEU A 149 20.10 -5.37 11.36
CA LEU A 149 21.54 -5.60 11.51
C LEU A 149 22.31 -5.50 10.18
N SER A 150 21.64 -5.85 9.08
CA SER A 150 22.15 -5.74 7.71
C SER A 150 20.97 -5.59 6.73
N MET A 151 21.19 -4.93 5.60
CA MET A 151 20.22 -4.95 4.51
C MET A 151 20.18 -6.37 3.93
N PRO A 152 18.99 -6.94 3.68
CA PRO A 152 18.90 -8.20 2.97
C PRO A 152 19.55 -8.05 1.58
N PRO A 153 20.26 -9.07 1.07
CA PRO A 153 20.82 -9.03 -0.27
C PRO A 153 19.68 -8.86 -1.30
N PRO A 154 19.95 -8.19 -2.43
CA PRO A 154 18.99 -8.15 -3.52
C PRO A 154 18.68 -9.59 -3.99
N PRO A 155 17.43 -9.87 -4.42
CA PRO A 155 17.07 -11.20 -4.93
C PRO A 155 17.99 -11.58 -6.09
N SER A 156 18.40 -12.85 -6.16
CA SER A 156 19.22 -13.37 -7.27
C SER A 156 18.42 -13.38 -8.56
N ALA A 157 19.04 -13.01 -9.67
CA ALA A 157 18.41 -12.96 -10.98
C ALA A 157 18.04 -14.36 -11.56
N ASP A 158 18.54 -15.44 -10.95
CA ASP A 158 18.41 -16.81 -11.45
C ASP A 158 17.23 -17.60 -10.82
N ASP A 159 16.41 -16.94 -9.99
CA ASP A 159 15.30 -17.62 -9.33
C ASP A 159 14.10 -17.73 -10.29
N HIS A 160 13.73 -18.96 -10.71
CA HIS A 160 12.56 -19.25 -11.55
C HIS A 160 11.23 -18.85 -10.90
N ASP A 161 11.21 -18.63 -9.58
CA ASP A 161 10.08 -18.17 -8.80
C ASP A 161 10.36 -16.76 -8.26
N HIS A 162 10.14 -15.78 -9.10
CA HIS A 162 10.36 -14.36 -8.78
C HIS A 162 9.06 -13.67 -8.40
N LEU A 163 9.19 -12.58 -7.62
CA LEU A 163 8.09 -11.66 -7.37
C LEU A 163 7.64 -11.01 -8.68
N THR A 164 6.35 -11.03 -8.94
CA THR A 164 5.75 -10.38 -10.11
C THR A 164 4.45 -9.67 -9.73
N SER A 165 4.08 -8.69 -10.53
CA SER A 165 2.87 -7.89 -10.28
C SER A 165 1.71 -8.34 -11.14
N ARG A 166 0.50 -8.34 -10.52
CA ARG A 166 -0.79 -8.53 -11.18
C ARG A 166 -1.80 -7.55 -10.61
N ILE A 167 -2.74 -7.13 -11.45
CA ILE A 167 -3.90 -6.35 -11.00
C ILE A 167 -5.16 -7.15 -11.31
N TYR A 168 -5.98 -7.34 -10.28
CA TYR A 168 -7.23 -8.08 -10.37
C TYR A 168 -8.43 -7.18 -10.13
N TYR A 169 -9.53 -7.52 -10.80
CA TYR A 169 -10.85 -6.97 -10.55
C TYR A 169 -11.65 -7.95 -9.69
N VAL A 170 -12.12 -7.48 -8.53
CA VAL A 170 -12.89 -8.29 -7.59
C VAL A 170 -14.27 -7.65 -7.42
N ARG A 171 -15.31 -8.37 -7.80
CA ARG A 171 -16.68 -7.86 -7.71
C ARG A 171 -17.16 -7.74 -6.28
N SER A 172 -18.00 -6.74 -6.00
CA SER A 172 -18.55 -6.48 -4.67
C SER A 172 -19.34 -7.67 -4.10
N ASN A 173 -20.08 -8.39 -4.94
CA ASN A 173 -20.80 -9.59 -4.52
C ASN A 173 -19.86 -10.72 -4.04
N GLU A 174 -18.67 -10.86 -4.64
CA GLU A 174 -17.66 -11.81 -4.17
C GLU A 174 -17.08 -11.40 -2.83
N ILE A 175 -16.81 -10.10 -2.64
CA ILE A 175 -16.37 -9.56 -1.35
C ILE A 175 -17.44 -9.80 -0.27
N ASP A 176 -18.70 -9.55 -0.59
CA ASP A 176 -19.83 -9.78 0.34
C ASP A 176 -20.00 -11.27 0.66
N ARG A 177 -19.80 -12.16 -0.31
CA ARG A 177 -19.82 -13.61 -0.12
C ARG A 177 -18.68 -14.05 0.81
N ILE A 178 -17.44 -13.59 0.57
CA ILE A 178 -16.28 -13.88 1.41
C ILE A 178 -16.53 -13.36 2.84
N GLN A 179 -17.04 -12.14 2.98
CA GLN A 179 -17.35 -11.56 4.28
C GLN A 179 -18.42 -12.38 5.03
N SER A 180 -19.45 -12.86 4.33
CA SER A 180 -20.48 -13.71 4.93
C SER A 180 -19.92 -15.03 5.42
N GLN A 181 -19.04 -15.68 4.65
CA GLN A 181 -18.36 -16.93 5.04
C GLN A 181 -17.38 -16.76 6.21
N ALA A 182 -16.75 -15.58 6.34
CA ALA A 182 -15.83 -15.25 7.42
C ALA A 182 -16.53 -14.81 8.71
N SER A 183 -17.85 -14.55 8.66
CA SER A 183 -18.66 -14.02 9.75
C SER A 183 -19.60 -15.08 10.32
N TYR A 184 -20.12 -14.87 11.54
CA TYR A 184 -21.09 -15.79 12.17
C TYR A 184 -21.90 -15.12 13.27
N ASN A 185 -23.13 -15.63 13.53
CA ASN A 185 -23.97 -15.38 14.72
C ASN A 185 -23.85 -13.97 15.33
N GLY A 186 -24.05 -12.93 14.51
CA GLY A 186 -23.98 -11.53 14.97
C GLY A 186 -22.57 -10.92 14.99
N THR A 187 -21.51 -11.70 14.81
CA THR A 187 -20.13 -11.18 14.70
C THR A 187 -19.74 -11.01 13.24
N ARG A 188 -19.82 -9.78 12.74
CA ARG A 188 -19.44 -9.44 11.36
C ARG A 188 -17.99 -9.02 11.29
N ARG A 189 -17.16 -9.76 10.54
CA ARG A 189 -15.78 -9.36 10.23
C ARG A 189 -15.80 -8.22 9.20
N SER A 190 -14.79 -7.36 9.22
CA SER A 190 -14.64 -6.35 8.18
C SER A 190 -14.31 -6.99 6.82
N LYS A 191 -14.64 -6.30 5.72
CA LYS A 191 -14.32 -6.79 4.37
C LYS A 191 -12.83 -7.04 4.18
N ILE A 192 -11.98 -6.18 4.77
CA ILE A 192 -10.52 -6.33 4.65
C ILE A 192 -9.99 -7.52 5.46
N GLU A 193 -10.48 -7.77 6.66
CA GLU A 193 -10.11 -8.96 7.44
C GLU A 193 -10.53 -10.23 6.73
N SER A 194 -11.76 -10.26 6.21
CA SER A 194 -12.32 -11.40 5.48
C SER A 194 -11.54 -11.68 4.19
N PHE A 195 -11.23 -10.64 3.43
CA PHE A 195 -10.41 -10.74 2.22
C PHE A 195 -8.99 -11.22 2.52
N SER A 196 -8.36 -10.68 3.57
CA SER A 196 -7.00 -11.07 3.97
C SER A 196 -6.95 -12.53 4.40
N ALA A 197 -7.93 -13.00 5.18
CA ALA A 197 -8.06 -14.40 5.57
C ALA A 197 -8.28 -15.32 4.36
N PHE A 198 -9.13 -14.91 3.42
CA PHE A 198 -9.39 -15.65 2.19
C PHE A 198 -8.13 -15.77 1.32
N LEU A 199 -7.42 -14.65 1.12
CA LEU A 199 -6.18 -14.62 0.36
C LEU A 199 -5.11 -15.51 1.02
N TRP A 200 -4.94 -15.39 2.33
CA TRP A 200 -3.96 -16.18 3.10
C TRP A 200 -4.20 -17.69 2.95
N LYS A 201 -5.46 -18.13 3.03
CA LYS A 201 -5.84 -19.51 2.72
C LYS A 201 -5.59 -19.88 1.25
N SER A 202 -5.83 -18.96 0.31
CA SER A 202 -5.70 -19.24 -1.12
C SER A 202 -4.26 -19.50 -1.54
N ILE A 203 -3.28 -18.81 -0.93
CA ILE A 203 -1.85 -19.02 -1.20
C ILE A 203 -1.26 -20.20 -0.40
N ALA A 204 -1.94 -20.66 0.64
CA ALA A 204 -1.52 -21.82 1.44
C ALA A 204 -1.77 -23.10 0.67
N GLY A 205 -0.81 -23.56 -0.10
CA GLY A 205 -1.23 -24.73 -0.81
C GLY A 205 -0.30 -25.58 -1.60
N ALA A 206 0.81 -25.15 -1.95
CA ALA A 206 1.84 -26.02 -2.50
C ALA A 206 3.13 -25.24 -2.47
N GLY A 207 3.80 -25.32 -1.35
CA GLY A 207 5.20 -24.96 -1.33
C GLY A 207 5.93 -25.74 -2.41
N ALA A 208 7.01 -25.17 -2.93
CA ALA A 208 7.89 -25.86 -3.87
C ALA A 208 8.36 -27.24 -3.31
N SER A 209 8.34 -27.40 -1.99
CA SER A 209 8.71 -28.61 -1.26
C SER A 209 7.56 -29.58 -0.98
N GLY A 210 6.29 -29.15 -1.12
CA GLY A 210 5.13 -29.93 -0.64
C GLY A 210 5.05 -30.05 0.89
N ASP A 211 5.92 -29.37 1.62
CA ASP A 211 6.01 -29.43 3.08
C ASP A 211 4.91 -28.56 3.73
N ARG A 212 3.91 -29.23 4.29
CA ARG A 212 2.76 -28.58 4.92
C ARG A 212 3.07 -28.00 6.31
N SER A 213 4.24 -28.31 6.89
CA SER A 213 4.69 -27.75 8.17
C SER A 213 5.26 -26.31 8.02
N LYS A 214 5.62 -25.91 6.81
CA LYS A 214 6.10 -24.57 6.51
C LYS A 214 5.08 -23.50 6.90
N THR A 215 5.56 -22.35 7.37
CA THR A 215 4.73 -21.24 7.84
C THR A 215 4.52 -20.18 6.76
N ILE A 216 3.35 -19.56 6.79
CA ILE A 216 3.03 -18.37 5.98
C ILE A 216 2.73 -17.23 6.93
N LYS A 217 3.44 -16.10 6.76
CA LYS A 217 3.22 -14.88 7.54
C LYS A 217 2.23 -13.96 6.82
N LEU A 218 1.29 -13.38 7.58
CA LEU A 218 0.35 -12.36 7.10
C LEU A 218 0.49 -11.11 7.95
N GLY A 219 0.99 -10.02 7.36
CA GLY A 219 1.01 -8.69 7.95
C GLY A 219 -0.17 -7.84 7.49
N ILE A 220 -0.70 -7.00 8.37
CA ILE A 220 -1.77 -6.03 8.04
C ILE A 220 -1.29 -4.64 8.39
N VAL A 221 -1.37 -3.72 7.43
CA VAL A 221 -1.01 -2.32 7.67
C VAL A 221 -2.14 -1.61 8.41
N ILE A 222 -1.82 -0.99 9.54
CA ILE A 222 -2.77 -0.23 10.37
C ILE A 222 -2.32 1.23 10.43
N ASP A 223 -3.22 2.16 10.07
CA ASP A 223 -3.01 3.60 10.25
C ASP A 223 -3.33 4.01 11.70
N GLY A 224 -2.35 4.62 12.35
CA GLY A 224 -2.45 5.11 13.73
C GLY A 224 -3.16 6.45 13.88
N ARG A 225 -3.39 7.21 12.80
CA ARG A 225 -3.98 8.55 12.90
C ARG A 225 -5.31 8.54 13.63
N THR A 226 -6.22 7.67 13.24
CA THR A 226 -7.54 7.55 13.88
C THR A 226 -7.47 6.97 15.31
N ARG A 227 -6.39 6.28 15.67
CA ARG A 227 -6.18 5.69 17.01
C ARG A 227 -5.59 6.69 17.98
N LEU A 228 -4.73 7.59 17.48
CA LEU A 228 -4.08 8.64 18.25
C LEU A 228 -4.86 9.97 18.26
N SER A 229 -5.83 10.13 17.36
CA SER A 229 -6.71 11.31 17.36
C SER A 229 -7.55 11.36 18.64
N GLY A 230 -7.47 12.48 19.36
CA GLY A 230 -8.30 12.75 20.52
C GLY A 230 -9.55 13.58 20.17
N LYS A 231 -10.37 13.91 21.18
CA LYS A 231 -11.58 14.74 20.99
C LYS A 231 -11.27 16.15 20.44
N THR A 232 -10.07 16.66 20.71
CA THR A 232 -9.64 18.04 20.37
C THR A 232 -8.53 18.09 19.33
N THR A 233 -7.94 16.94 18.95
CA THR A 233 -6.80 16.88 18.04
C THR A 233 -7.07 15.82 16.99
N SER A 234 -7.35 16.24 15.76
CA SER A 234 -7.37 15.35 14.61
C SER A 234 -5.97 15.24 14.01
N LEU A 235 -5.59 14.03 13.62
CA LEU A 235 -4.36 13.74 12.88
C LEU A 235 -4.59 13.57 11.38
N ASP A 236 -5.79 13.86 10.88
CA ASP A 236 -6.13 13.68 9.45
C ASP A 236 -5.23 14.50 8.53
N CYS A 237 -4.75 15.65 8.99
CA CYS A 237 -3.82 16.50 8.24
C CYS A 237 -2.34 16.19 8.52
N TYR A 238 -2.01 15.24 9.42
CA TYR A 238 -0.60 14.96 9.73
C TYR A 238 0.11 14.31 8.56
N PHE A 239 1.20 14.95 8.11
CA PHE A 239 2.07 14.48 7.05
C PHE A 239 3.27 13.70 7.60
N GLY A 240 3.44 12.47 7.15
CA GLY A 240 4.49 11.55 7.57
C GLY A 240 3.98 10.11 7.65
N ASN A 241 4.77 9.22 8.22
CA ASN A 241 4.38 7.83 8.44
C ASN A 241 3.77 7.66 9.83
N VAL A 242 2.53 7.13 9.91
CA VAL A 242 1.85 6.80 11.17
C VAL A 242 1.29 5.39 11.05
N LEU A 243 2.17 4.42 10.85
CA LEU A 243 1.80 3.05 10.51
C LEU A 243 2.35 2.03 11.51
N SER A 244 1.62 0.94 11.68
CA SER A 244 2.11 -0.29 12.29
C SER A 244 1.75 -1.47 11.40
N ILE A 245 2.58 -2.52 11.40
CA ILE A 245 2.35 -3.74 10.62
C ILE A 245 2.43 -4.94 11.57
N PRO A 246 1.40 -5.16 12.41
CA PRO A 246 1.28 -6.42 13.14
C PRO A 246 1.15 -7.56 12.14
N TYR A 247 1.61 -8.75 12.53
CA TYR A 247 1.49 -9.93 11.69
C TYR A 247 1.18 -11.17 12.53
N VAL A 248 0.64 -12.15 11.86
CA VAL A 248 0.40 -13.51 12.35
C VAL A 248 1.05 -14.52 11.42
N GLU A 249 1.31 -15.69 11.94
CA GLU A 249 1.85 -16.82 11.18
C GLU A 249 1.03 -18.08 11.47
N ALA A 250 0.88 -18.93 10.47
CA ALA A 250 0.26 -20.22 10.58
C ALA A 250 0.91 -21.19 9.57
N SER A 251 0.91 -22.47 9.89
CA SER A 251 1.41 -23.49 8.97
C SER A 251 0.45 -23.63 7.76
N VAL A 252 0.99 -24.14 6.65
CA VAL A 252 0.18 -24.50 5.47
C VAL A 252 -0.95 -25.45 5.86
N ASP A 253 -0.66 -26.43 6.74
CA ASP A 253 -1.65 -27.39 7.22
C ASP A 253 -2.78 -26.75 8.02
N GLU A 254 -2.45 -25.87 8.96
CA GLU A 254 -3.44 -25.11 9.74
C GLU A 254 -4.33 -24.26 8.84
N LEU A 255 -3.74 -23.55 7.87
CA LEU A 255 -4.51 -22.73 6.94
C LEU A 255 -5.44 -23.56 6.05
N GLN A 256 -5.03 -24.76 5.64
CA GLN A 256 -5.87 -25.63 4.82
C GLN A 256 -7.02 -26.26 5.61
N THR A 257 -6.77 -26.70 6.84
CA THR A 257 -7.75 -27.42 7.66
C THR A 257 -8.71 -26.50 8.42
N THR A 258 -8.24 -25.29 8.83
CA THR A 258 -9.08 -24.32 9.53
C THR A 258 -10.12 -23.69 8.60
N SER A 259 -11.34 -23.52 9.06
CA SER A 259 -12.41 -22.82 8.28
C SER A 259 -12.02 -21.36 7.98
N LEU A 260 -12.61 -20.75 6.94
CA LEU A 260 -12.38 -19.33 6.63
C LEU A 260 -12.72 -18.43 7.81
N LYS A 261 -13.79 -18.76 8.54
CA LYS A 261 -14.17 -18.08 9.79
C LYS A 261 -13.04 -18.12 10.81
N GLY A 262 -12.48 -19.32 11.11
CA GLY A 262 -11.39 -19.46 12.09
C GLY A 262 -10.14 -18.68 11.69
N VAL A 263 -9.77 -18.68 10.41
CA VAL A 263 -8.66 -17.88 9.91
C VAL A 263 -8.97 -16.38 10.02
N ALA A 264 -10.20 -15.95 9.75
CA ALA A 264 -10.61 -14.56 9.91
C ALA A 264 -10.64 -14.10 11.38
N ASP A 265 -10.88 -15.02 12.32
CA ASP A 265 -10.78 -14.75 13.76
C ASP A 265 -9.31 -14.48 14.15
N ILE A 266 -8.35 -15.26 13.65
CA ILE A 266 -6.90 -15.03 13.86
C ILE A 266 -6.49 -13.66 13.32
N VAL A 267 -6.92 -13.32 12.12
CA VAL A 267 -6.63 -12.01 11.51
C VAL A 267 -7.24 -10.87 12.35
N HIS A 268 -8.47 -11.05 12.81
CA HIS A 268 -9.16 -10.05 13.64
C HIS A 268 -8.44 -9.79 14.96
N GLU A 269 -8.03 -10.84 15.67
CA GLU A 269 -7.29 -10.71 16.93
C GLU A 269 -5.98 -9.94 16.74
N CYS A 270 -5.24 -10.25 15.67
CA CYS A 270 -4.03 -9.52 15.32
C CYS A 270 -4.28 -8.03 15.08
N VAL A 271 -5.30 -7.70 14.30
CA VAL A 271 -5.67 -6.31 13.98
C VAL A 271 -6.18 -5.59 15.23
N ALA A 272 -7.03 -6.23 16.02
CA ALA A 272 -7.61 -5.64 17.24
C ALA A 272 -6.54 -5.29 18.27
N ALA A 273 -5.57 -6.19 18.49
CA ALA A 273 -4.47 -5.97 19.43
C ALA A 273 -3.61 -4.74 19.10
N ALA A 274 -3.43 -4.44 17.81
CA ALA A 274 -2.63 -3.30 17.34
C ALA A 274 -3.46 -2.05 16.99
N SER A 275 -4.79 -2.13 17.04
CA SER A 275 -5.69 -1.01 16.69
C SER A 275 -6.04 -0.12 17.87
N THR A 276 -5.13 0.08 18.81
CA THR A 276 -5.34 0.85 20.05
C THR A 276 -4.39 2.05 20.11
N ALA A 277 -4.79 3.12 20.82
CA ALA A 277 -3.91 4.26 21.09
C ALA A 277 -2.65 3.80 21.85
N GLU A 278 -2.80 2.91 22.83
CA GLU A 278 -1.69 2.42 23.65
C GLU A 278 -0.63 1.68 22.80
N HIS A 279 -1.05 0.89 21.80
CA HIS A 279 -0.13 0.24 20.87
C HIS A 279 0.77 1.27 20.16
N PHE A 280 0.17 2.35 19.62
CA PHE A 280 0.93 3.39 18.92
C PHE A 280 1.79 4.24 19.85
N LEU A 281 1.32 4.57 21.04
CA LEU A 281 2.13 5.26 22.06
C LEU A 281 3.33 4.41 22.49
N ALA A 282 3.11 3.12 22.72
CA ALA A 282 4.20 2.19 23.02
C ALA A 282 5.17 2.02 21.85
N LEU A 283 4.69 2.06 20.59
CA LEU A 283 5.52 2.00 19.41
C LEU A 283 6.41 3.25 19.26
N ILE A 284 5.89 4.44 19.55
CA ILE A 284 6.67 5.68 19.60
C ILE A 284 7.81 5.54 20.61
N ASP A 285 7.51 5.08 21.83
CA ASP A 285 8.52 4.86 22.86
C ASP A 285 9.54 3.78 22.45
N TRP A 286 9.08 2.71 21.80
CA TRP A 286 9.91 1.63 21.31
C TRP A 286 10.93 2.10 20.27
N VAL A 287 10.48 2.95 19.33
CA VAL A 287 11.36 3.56 18.31
C VAL A 287 12.38 4.49 18.96
N GLU A 288 11.92 5.39 19.83
CA GLU A 288 12.81 6.36 20.48
C GLU A 288 13.92 5.69 21.30
N MET A 289 13.61 4.62 22.01
CA MET A 289 14.62 3.87 22.79
C MET A 289 15.69 3.18 21.93
N ARG A 290 15.43 2.99 20.64
CA ARG A 290 16.36 2.28 19.73
C ARG A 290 17.13 3.21 18.79
N ARG A 291 16.68 4.46 18.65
CA ARG A 291 17.42 5.46 17.86
C ARG A 291 18.88 5.59 18.32
N PRO A 292 19.83 5.78 17.41
CA PRO A 292 19.65 5.97 15.96
C PRO A 292 19.63 4.67 15.13
N LYS A 293 19.61 3.50 15.79
CA LYS A 293 19.65 2.20 15.08
C LYS A 293 18.37 1.96 14.30
N PRO A 294 18.48 1.60 13.00
CA PRO A 294 17.32 1.26 12.21
C PRO A 294 16.66 -0.03 12.70
N ALA A 295 15.36 -0.17 12.44
CA ALA A 295 14.59 -1.36 12.75
C ALA A 295 13.72 -1.76 11.57
N VAL A 296 13.32 -3.02 11.55
CA VAL A 296 12.47 -3.60 10.51
C VAL A 296 11.31 -4.37 11.13
N VAL A 297 10.20 -4.45 10.44
CA VAL A 297 9.09 -5.33 10.82
C VAL A 297 9.47 -6.77 10.49
N LYS A 298 9.31 -7.68 11.45
CA LYS A 298 9.74 -9.09 11.30
C LYS A 298 9.02 -9.85 10.18
N VAL A 299 7.85 -9.40 9.74
CA VAL A 299 7.19 -10.00 8.57
C VAL A 299 8.06 -9.92 7.30
N TYR A 300 8.99 -8.96 7.24
CA TYR A 300 9.96 -8.83 6.15
C TYR A 300 11.25 -9.63 6.38
N CYS A 301 11.39 -10.27 7.54
CA CYS A 301 12.50 -11.16 7.82
C CYS A 301 12.11 -12.59 7.47
N LYS A 302 12.88 -13.22 6.58
CA LYS A 302 12.67 -14.62 6.20
C LYS A 302 13.38 -15.53 7.19
N ASP A 303 12.66 -16.52 7.67
CA ASP A 303 13.19 -17.62 8.47
C ASP A 303 13.25 -18.92 7.62
N GLU A 304 14.07 -19.87 8.00
CA GLU A 304 14.23 -21.16 7.28
C GLU A 304 12.91 -21.94 7.15
N ASN A 305 12.01 -21.74 8.10
CA ASN A 305 10.69 -22.40 8.10
C ASN A 305 9.61 -21.62 7.33
N ASP A 306 9.93 -20.46 6.76
CA ASP A 306 8.96 -19.66 6.03
C ASP A 306 8.75 -20.18 4.60
N GLU A 307 7.51 -20.47 4.25
CA GLU A 307 7.07 -20.71 2.87
C GLU A 307 6.84 -19.39 2.13
N ALA A 308 6.15 -18.46 2.81
CA ALA A 308 5.83 -17.15 2.29
C ALA A 308 5.60 -16.12 3.39
N ALA A 309 5.73 -14.85 3.01
CA ALA A 309 5.23 -13.73 3.80
C ALA A 309 4.50 -12.76 2.87
N ILE A 310 3.34 -12.25 3.31
CA ILE A 310 2.58 -11.25 2.59
C ILE A 310 2.15 -10.13 3.53
N VAL A 311 2.07 -8.91 2.99
CA VAL A 311 1.54 -7.74 3.70
C VAL A 311 0.34 -7.20 2.94
N VAL A 312 -0.79 -7.05 3.62
CA VAL A 312 -1.99 -6.43 3.06
C VAL A 312 -2.13 -5.01 3.59
N SER A 313 -2.21 -4.05 2.67
CA SER A 313 -2.45 -2.63 2.98
C SER A 313 -3.72 -2.16 2.29
N SER A 314 -4.63 -1.57 3.05
CA SER A 314 -5.94 -1.21 2.52
C SER A 314 -5.96 0.19 1.92
N GLY A 315 -6.17 0.27 0.62
CA GLY A 315 -6.46 1.52 -0.12
C GLY A 315 -7.95 1.86 -0.21
N GLN A 316 -8.82 1.20 0.56
CA GLN A 316 -10.28 1.36 0.48
C GLN A 316 -10.78 2.77 0.86
N ARG A 317 -9.97 3.55 1.55
CA ARG A 317 -10.29 4.93 1.96
C ARG A 317 -9.56 5.98 1.12
N PHE A 318 -8.76 5.57 0.15
CA PHE A 318 -8.03 6.52 -0.68
C PHE A 318 -9.00 7.29 -1.58
N PRO A 319 -8.86 8.62 -1.68
CA PRO A 319 -9.81 9.49 -2.36
C PRO A 319 -9.57 9.52 -3.89
N VAL A 320 -9.43 8.35 -4.53
CA VAL A 320 -9.10 8.26 -5.96
C VAL A 320 -10.05 9.09 -6.81
N GLN A 321 -11.35 9.06 -6.52
CA GLN A 321 -12.36 9.83 -7.26
C GLN A 321 -12.22 11.36 -7.14
N LYS A 322 -11.44 11.85 -6.16
CA LYS A 322 -11.14 13.29 -6.00
C LYS A 322 -9.95 13.76 -6.85
N LEU A 323 -9.26 12.84 -7.52
CA LEU A 323 -8.10 13.15 -8.34
C LEU A 323 -8.51 13.62 -9.75
N ASP A 324 -9.43 14.59 -9.81
CA ASP A 324 -9.82 15.27 -11.02
C ASP A 324 -8.96 16.53 -11.20
N PHE A 325 -8.19 16.59 -12.28
CA PHE A 325 -7.33 17.72 -12.60
C PHE A 325 -8.01 18.74 -13.52
N GLY A 326 -9.35 18.68 -13.66
CA GLY A 326 -10.16 19.55 -14.50
C GLY A 326 -10.54 18.94 -15.85
N TRP A 327 -10.31 17.63 -16.03
CA TRP A 327 -10.64 16.89 -17.25
C TRP A 327 -11.49 15.64 -16.99
N GLY A 328 -12.06 15.53 -15.83
CA GLY A 328 -12.83 14.38 -15.35
C GLY A 328 -12.05 13.53 -14.36
N GLY A 329 -12.80 12.77 -13.54
CA GLY A 329 -12.20 11.86 -12.56
C GLY A 329 -11.48 10.69 -13.21
N PRO A 330 -10.56 10.03 -12.48
CA PRO A 330 -9.80 8.91 -13.02
C PRO A 330 -10.68 7.68 -13.27
N ASP A 331 -10.36 6.93 -14.33
CA ASP A 331 -11.00 5.64 -14.62
C ASP A 331 -10.56 4.56 -13.63
N PHE A 332 -9.33 4.64 -13.16
CA PHE A 332 -8.80 3.83 -12.06
C PHE A 332 -7.61 4.50 -11.39
N GLY A 333 -7.29 4.03 -10.17
CA GLY A 333 -6.05 4.32 -9.49
C GLY A 333 -5.46 3.04 -8.92
N SER A 334 -4.14 2.92 -8.92
CA SER A 334 -3.44 1.78 -8.36
C SER A 334 -2.17 2.24 -7.66
N TYR A 335 -1.87 1.62 -6.52
CA TYR A 335 -0.61 1.79 -5.82
C TYR A 335 0.27 0.59 -6.11
N HIS A 336 1.42 0.83 -6.71
CA HIS A 336 2.41 -0.18 -7.01
C HIS A 336 3.52 -0.10 -5.96
N PHE A 337 3.84 -1.23 -5.36
CA PHE A 337 4.91 -1.33 -4.38
C PHE A 337 5.82 -2.49 -4.76
N PRO A 338 6.68 -2.31 -5.79
CA PRO A 338 7.62 -3.33 -6.22
C PRO A 338 8.76 -3.43 -5.21
N TRP A 339 8.48 -4.06 -4.07
CA TRP A 339 9.42 -4.31 -3.00
C TRP A 339 10.53 -5.25 -3.46
N GLY A 340 11.77 -4.94 -3.11
CA GLY A 340 12.93 -5.71 -3.56
C GLY A 340 13.26 -6.96 -2.73
N GLY A 341 12.41 -7.33 -1.74
CA GLY A 341 12.58 -8.52 -0.91
C GLY A 341 11.64 -9.67 -1.35
N GLU A 342 11.61 -10.75 -0.58
CA GLU A 342 10.76 -11.92 -0.88
C GLU A 342 9.33 -11.81 -0.32
N THR A 343 9.04 -10.80 0.51
CA THR A 343 7.72 -10.57 1.09
C THR A 343 6.78 -9.96 0.06
N GLY A 344 5.67 -10.62 -0.18
CA GLY A 344 4.63 -10.13 -1.08
C GLY A 344 3.86 -8.93 -0.52
N TYR A 345 3.27 -8.13 -1.42
CA TYR A 345 2.48 -6.97 -1.05
C TYR A 345 1.15 -6.94 -1.81
N VAL A 346 0.06 -6.64 -1.09
CA VAL A 346 -1.30 -6.63 -1.63
C VAL A 346 -2.03 -5.36 -1.24
N MET A 347 -2.57 -4.65 -2.24
CA MET A 347 -3.28 -3.39 -2.06
C MET A 347 -4.66 -3.44 -2.71
N PRO A 348 -5.71 -3.82 -1.95
CA PRO A 348 -7.09 -3.67 -2.42
C PRO A 348 -7.53 -2.22 -2.34
N MET A 349 -8.04 -1.69 -3.45
CA MET A 349 -8.57 -0.34 -3.61
C MET A 349 -10.00 -0.39 -4.13
N ARG A 350 -10.77 0.67 -3.92
CA ARG A 350 -12.09 0.80 -4.53
C ARG A 350 -11.97 1.02 -6.04
N SER A 351 -12.83 0.38 -6.80
CA SER A 351 -13.03 0.74 -8.20
C SER A 351 -13.57 2.17 -8.32
N ALA A 352 -13.09 2.92 -9.29
CA ALA A 352 -13.58 4.27 -9.59
C ALA A 352 -15.05 4.28 -10.05
N SER A 353 -15.60 3.13 -10.51
CA SER A 353 -17.01 3.00 -10.92
C SER A 353 -18.02 3.22 -9.79
N GLY A 354 -17.59 3.22 -8.52
CA GLY A 354 -18.46 3.46 -7.36
C GLY A 354 -19.43 2.33 -7.02
N ASN A 355 -19.37 1.19 -7.72
CA ASN A 355 -20.27 0.03 -7.56
C ASN A 355 -19.91 -0.90 -6.37
N GLY A 356 -18.87 -0.55 -5.62
CA GLY A 356 -18.36 -1.35 -4.49
C GLY A 356 -17.36 -2.44 -4.88
N ASP A 357 -17.05 -2.59 -6.16
CA ASP A 357 -16.02 -3.49 -6.67
C ASP A 357 -14.62 -3.01 -6.28
N TRP A 358 -13.66 -3.94 -6.29
CA TRP A 358 -12.28 -3.64 -5.93
C TRP A 358 -11.33 -3.86 -7.10
N ILE A 359 -10.31 -3.01 -7.15
CA ILE A 359 -9.09 -3.21 -7.93
C ILE A 359 -8.01 -3.62 -6.94
N VAL A 360 -7.40 -4.78 -7.15
CA VAL A 360 -6.45 -5.36 -6.22
C VAL A 360 -5.10 -5.53 -6.89
N TYR A 361 -4.15 -4.67 -6.54
CA TYR A 361 -2.75 -4.86 -6.89
C TYR A 361 -2.14 -5.93 -6.00
N MET A 362 -1.45 -6.89 -6.61
CA MET A 362 -0.69 -7.93 -5.95
C MET A 362 0.72 -8.00 -6.52
N HIS A 363 1.72 -7.97 -5.65
CA HIS A 363 3.11 -8.22 -5.97
C HIS A 363 3.55 -9.40 -5.13
N LEU A 364 3.48 -10.60 -5.69
CA LEU A 364 3.70 -11.87 -5.01
C LEU A 364 4.65 -12.76 -5.81
N MET A 365 5.18 -13.80 -5.17
CA MET A 365 5.87 -14.87 -5.88
C MET A 365 4.93 -15.47 -6.94
N LYS A 366 5.47 -15.73 -8.13
CA LYS A 366 4.67 -16.21 -9.27
C LYS A 366 3.81 -17.44 -8.92
N ARG A 367 4.38 -18.40 -8.19
CA ARG A 367 3.65 -19.61 -7.74
C ARG A 367 2.40 -19.27 -6.89
N HIS A 368 2.45 -18.22 -6.05
CA HIS A 368 1.30 -17.82 -5.24
C HIS A 368 0.21 -17.15 -6.09
N LEU A 369 0.58 -16.38 -7.10
CA LEU A 369 -0.38 -15.82 -8.07
C LEU A 369 -1.05 -16.95 -8.86
N ASP A 370 -0.29 -17.93 -9.34
CA ASP A 370 -0.82 -19.11 -10.06
C ASP A 370 -1.82 -19.89 -9.20
N LEU A 371 -1.57 -20.02 -7.87
CA LEU A 371 -2.51 -20.64 -6.93
C LEU A 371 -3.79 -19.82 -6.77
N VAL A 372 -3.68 -18.51 -6.60
CA VAL A 372 -4.82 -17.60 -6.49
C VAL A 372 -5.70 -17.70 -7.74
N GLU A 373 -5.09 -17.70 -8.92
CA GLU A 373 -5.79 -17.80 -10.20
C GLU A 373 -6.45 -19.18 -10.42
N THR A 374 -5.81 -20.25 -9.97
CA THR A 374 -6.32 -21.61 -10.12
C THR A 374 -7.46 -21.88 -9.13
N ARG A 375 -7.33 -21.44 -7.87
CA ARG A 375 -8.28 -21.76 -6.79
C ARG A 375 -9.48 -20.85 -6.72
N ALA A 376 -9.29 -19.59 -7.13
CA ALA A 376 -10.32 -18.57 -7.00
C ALA A 376 -10.47 -17.68 -8.25
N PRO A 377 -10.55 -18.25 -9.48
CA PRO A 377 -10.65 -17.47 -10.72
C PRO A 377 -11.92 -16.62 -10.79
N HIS A 378 -12.97 -17.02 -10.09
CA HIS A 378 -14.22 -16.26 -10.02
C HIS A 378 -14.09 -15.01 -9.14
N VAL A 379 -13.18 -15.01 -8.16
CA VAL A 379 -12.87 -13.86 -7.29
C VAL A 379 -11.84 -12.95 -7.96
N PHE A 380 -10.69 -13.51 -8.33
CA PHE A 380 -9.56 -12.76 -8.86
C PHE A 380 -9.58 -12.77 -10.40
N ARG A 381 -10.31 -11.83 -10.97
CA ARG A 381 -10.41 -11.69 -12.43
C ARG A 381 -9.30 -10.78 -12.94
N PRO A 382 -8.59 -11.12 -14.02
CA PRO A 382 -7.64 -10.22 -14.64
C PRO A 382 -8.26 -8.85 -14.91
N PHE A 383 -7.59 -7.78 -14.47
CA PHE A 383 -8.06 -6.42 -14.69
C PHE A 383 -7.73 -5.98 -16.13
N ASN A 384 -8.75 -5.65 -16.90
CA ASN A 384 -8.62 -5.22 -18.28
C ASN A 384 -9.48 -3.97 -18.56
N SER A 385 -9.39 -3.46 -19.78
CA SER A 385 -10.14 -2.26 -20.22
C SER A 385 -11.66 -2.41 -20.11
N ASP A 386 -12.20 -3.63 -20.24
CA ASP A 386 -13.66 -3.87 -20.10
C ASP A 386 -14.16 -3.52 -18.69
N CYS A 387 -13.27 -3.65 -17.68
CA CYS A 387 -13.58 -3.27 -16.30
C CYS A 387 -13.66 -1.74 -16.09
N LEU A 388 -13.21 -0.94 -17.06
CA LEU A 388 -13.16 0.53 -16.96
C LEU A 388 -14.44 1.22 -17.51
N ASN A 389 -15.38 0.47 -18.10
CA ASN A 389 -16.61 1.02 -18.72
C ASN A 389 -16.34 2.16 -19.72
N LEU A 390 -15.25 2.09 -20.48
CA LEU A 390 -14.82 3.14 -21.41
C LEU A 390 -15.86 3.44 -22.51
N ALA A 391 -16.75 2.49 -22.82
CA ALA A 391 -17.77 2.64 -23.85
C ALA A 391 -18.89 3.64 -23.52
N CYS A 392 -18.98 4.11 -22.25
CA CYS A 392 -20.09 4.97 -21.77
C CYS A 392 -19.67 6.43 -21.53
N LYS A 393 -18.43 6.82 -21.88
CA LYS A 393 -17.99 8.21 -21.73
C LYS A 393 -18.04 8.94 -23.07
N PRO A 394 -18.80 10.08 -23.17
CA PRO A 394 -18.91 10.88 -24.38
C PRO A 394 -17.58 11.53 -24.75
#